data_5ec403370f1801b39335d848e893d565
#
_entry.id   5ec403370f1801b39335d848e893d565
#
_cell.length_a   1.000
_cell.length_b   1.000
_cell.length_c   1.000
_cell.angle_alpha   90.00
_cell.angle_beta   90.00
_cell.angle_gamma   90.00
#
_symmetry.space_group_name_H-M   'P 1'
#
loop_
_entity.id
_entity.type
_entity.pdbx_description
1 polymer ?
#
loop_
_entity_poly.entity_id
_entity_poly.type
_entity_poly.pdbx_seq_one_letter_code
_entity_poly.pdbx_strand_id
1 'polypeptide(L)'
;MFFLYPFGQTVKPLVQQDRTPKKIFVLGVYASAVHARWKRDGKTVCTALAVASEPRIFWDGNIEEAKEIISKISIPEEVGTLEPAGRHLNGPSAKVLDEHILGTLGYTRKDAWLCDLLPETRLNSGQVKVITERYNPLIEQYGLNKVTIPERPTVFCDAKRCKEILSELNESQASLLVLLGDIPIAQFLNSVADVPYKSLQEYVELYGYGKATTATIDGRAINVLPLAHPRQIGALGAHSEKWNRLHQEWENNLKK
;
A
#
# COMPACT_ATOMS: atom_id res chain seq x y z
N MET A 1 -0.94 -21.70 -6.71
CA MET A 1 -1.01 -20.98 -8.02
C MET A 1 -0.31 -19.65 -7.79
N PHE A 2 0.70 -19.30 -8.58
CA PHE A 2 1.40 -18.03 -8.47
C PHE A 2 0.74 -17.00 -9.39
N PHE A 3 0.56 -15.76 -8.91
CA PHE A 3 0.12 -14.66 -9.74
C PHE A 3 1.29 -14.09 -10.54
N LEU A 4 1.02 -13.67 -11.78
CA LEU A 4 2.02 -13.13 -12.70
C LEU A 4 1.67 -11.70 -13.11
N TYR A 5 2.67 -10.83 -13.08
CA TYR A 5 2.67 -9.52 -13.73
C TYR A 5 2.77 -9.65 -15.26
N PRO A 6 2.52 -8.57 -16.01
CA PRO A 6 2.99 -8.45 -17.38
C PRO A 6 4.47 -8.84 -17.47
N PHE A 7 4.83 -9.53 -18.56
CA PHE A 7 6.19 -10.02 -18.80
C PHE A 7 6.70 -11.09 -17.81
N GLY A 8 5.79 -11.74 -17.07
CA GLY A 8 6.06 -12.99 -16.37
C GLY A 8 6.70 -12.89 -14.99
N GLN A 9 6.87 -11.68 -14.43
CA GLN A 9 7.35 -11.57 -13.04
C GLN A 9 6.32 -12.12 -12.07
N THR A 10 6.77 -12.94 -11.11
CA THR A 10 5.90 -13.53 -10.09
C THR A 10 5.57 -12.51 -9.00
N VAL A 11 4.29 -12.45 -8.59
CA VAL A 11 3.86 -11.67 -7.44
C VAL A 11 4.42 -12.31 -6.16
N LYS A 12 5.07 -11.49 -5.34
CA LYS A 12 5.60 -11.89 -4.03
C LYS A 12 4.79 -11.21 -2.93
N PRO A 13 4.43 -11.92 -1.85
CA PRO A 13 3.86 -11.28 -0.67
C PRO A 13 4.90 -10.39 0.01
N LEU A 14 4.49 -9.19 0.42
CA LEU A 14 5.33 -8.25 1.16
C LEU A 14 4.93 -8.31 2.64
N VAL A 15 5.85 -8.76 3.45
CA VAL A 15 5.69 -8.90 4.90
C VAL A 15 6.84 -8.23 5.63
N GLN A 16 6.62 -7.88 6.89
CA GLN A 16 7.64 -7.31 7.76
C GLN A 16 8.82 -8.29 7.91
N GLN A 17 10.02 -7.85 7.53
CA GLN A 17 11.23 -8.68 7.60
C GLN A 17 11.89 -8.63 8.99
N ASP A 18 12.00 -7.43 9.56
CA ASP A 18 12.51 -7.26 10.92
C ASP A 18 11.39 -7.55 11.93
N ARG A 19 11.46 -8.75 12.53
CA ARG A 19 10.47 -9.30 13.47
C ARG A 19 10.77 -8.93 14.94
N THR A 20 11.69 -8.00 15.20
CA THR A 20 11.93 -7.50 16.56
C THR A 20 10.78 -6.62 17.04
N PRO A 21 10.54 -6.52 18.38
CA PRO A 21 9.50 -5.65 18.92
C PRO A 21 9.57 -4.21 18.41
N LYS A 22 8.42 -3.62 18.17
CA LYS A 22 8.26 -2.26 17.62
C LYS A 22 7.38 -1.40 18.54
N LYS A 23 7.48 -0.08 18.41
CA LYS A 23 6.65 0.86 19.18
C LYS A 23 5.29 1.07 18.55
N ILE A 24 5.23 1.03 17.21
CA ILE A 24 4.06 1.34 16.41
C ILE A 24 3.81 0.23 15.38
N PHE A 25 2.53 -0.12 15.20
CA PHE A 25 2.06 -1.01 14.14
C PHE A 25 1.27 -0.19 13.12
N VAL A 26 1.66 -0.22 11.86
CA VAL A 26 0.99 0.51 10.77
C VAL A 26 0.30 -0.49 9.86
N LEU A 27 -1.02 -0.36 9.71
CA LEU A 27 -1.84 -1.23 8.86
C LEU A 27 -2.37 -0.48 7.65
N GLY A 28 -1.87 -0.87 6.47
CA GLY A 28 -2.34 -0.42 5.15
C GLY A 28 -3.37 -1.36 4.53
N VAL A 29 -3.55 -1.25 3.22
CA VAL A 29 -4.62 -1.97 2.51
C VAL A 29 -4.09 -3.13 1.68
N TYR A 30 -3.21 -2.87 0.72
CA TYR A 30 -2.57 -3.91 -0.09
C TYR A 30 -1.24 -3.41 -0.66
N ALA A 31 -0.34 -4.35 -0.88
CA ALA A 31 0.98 -4.06 -1.40
C ALA A 31 0.92 -3.41 -2.79
N SER A 32 1.72 -2.38 -2.97
CA SER A 32 1.89 -1.72 -4.26
C SER A 32 2.79 -2.56 -5.19
N ALA A 33 3.16 -1.99 -6.34
CA ALA A 33 4.01 -2.63 -7.32
C ALA A 33 5.10 -1.68 -7.80
N VAL A 34 6.19 -2.22 -8.33
CA VAL A 34 7.13 -1.48 -9.16
C VAL A 34 6.45 -1.17 -10.48
N HIS A 35 6.36 0.13 -10.80
CA HIS A 35 5.75 0.61 -12.04
C HIS A 35 6.83 1.00 -13.05
N ALA A 36 6.63 0.55 -14.29
CA ALA A 36 7.45 0.92 -15.43
C ALA A 36 6.65 1.77 -16.42
N ARG A 37 7.33 2.68 -17.09
CA ARG A 37 6.85 3.29 -18.31
C ARG A 37 7.14 2.32 -19.45
N TRP A 38 6.09 1.89 -20.13
CA TRP A 38 6.18 1.01 -21.28
C TRP A 38 6.14 1.83 -22.57
N LYS A 39 7.15 1.66 -23.41
CA LYS A 39 7.29 2.31 -24.71
C LYS A 39 7.32 1.28 -25.83
N ARG A 40 6.71 1.61 -26.97
CA ARG A 40 6.74 0.83 -28.20
C ARG A 40 6.79 1.80 -29.39
N ASP A 41 7.64 1.52 -30.35
CA ASP A 41 7.83 2.37 -31.58
C ASP A 41 8.05 3.86 -31.19
N GLY A 42 8.87 4.11 -30.17
CA GLY A 42 9.16 5.46 -29.67
C GLY A 42 8.02 6.15 -28.92
N LYS A 43 6.83 5.53 -28.83
CA LYS A 43 5.65 6.10 -28.17
C LYS A 43 5.40 5.46 -26.81
N THR A 44 4.90 6.24 -25.86
CA THR A 44 4.47 5.71 -24.56
C THR A 44 3.14 4.98 -24.72
N VAL A 45 3.15 3.67 -24.45
CA VAL A 45 1.96 2.81 -24.41
C VAL A 45 1.26 2.96 -23.06
N CYS A 46 2.05 2.97 -21.96
CA CYS A 46 1.56 3.16 -20.60
C CYS A 46 2.61 3.90 -19.77
N THR A 47 2.19 4.89 -18.99
CA THR A 47 3.09 5.68 -18.15
C THR A 47 3.46 4.99 -16.84
N ALA A 48 2.63 4.05 -16.36
CA ALA A 48 2.82 3.33 -15.09
C ALA A 48 2.17 1.95 -15.16
N LEU A 49 2.81 1.00 -15.83
CA LEU A 49 2.42 -0.40 -15.84
C LEU A 49 3.01 -1.09 -14.61
N ALA A 50 2.20 -1.79 -13.82
CA ALA A 50 2.68 -2.64 -12.74
C ALA A 50 3.41 -3.85 -13.33
N VAL A 51 4.71 -4.03 -13.02
CA VAL A 51 5.56 -5.04 -13.67
C VAL A 51 6.27 -6.01 -12.72
N ALA A 52 6.39 -5.65 -11.43
CA ALA A 52 7.00 -6.50 -10.40
C ALA A 52 6.50 -6.11 -9.01
N SER A 53 6.64 -7.01 -8.02
CA SER A 53 6.46 -6.66 -6.61
C SER A 53 7.52 -5.67 -6.16
N GLU A 54 7.14 -4.77 -5.25
CA GLU A 54 8.10 -3.92 -4.55
C GLU A 54 9.13 -4.78 -3.79
N PRO A 55 10.37 -4.29 -3.55
CA PRO A 55 11.38 -5.06 -2.84
C PRO A 55 11.10 -5.20 -1.33
N ARG A 56 10.28 -4.31 -0.77
CA ARG A 56 9.87 -4.28 0.65
C ARG A 56 8.52 -3.58 0.81
N ILE A 57 7.85 -3.84 1.92
CA ILE A 57 6.58 -3.19 2.27
C ILE A 57 6.77 -1.67 2.40
N PHE A 58 5.83 -0.89 1.85
CA PHE A 58 5.92 0.57 1.74
C PHE A 58 7.28 1.03 1.17
N TRP A 59 7.67 0.46 0.03
CA TRP A 59 8.90 0.87 -0.66
C TRP A 59 8.84 2.33 -1.11
N ASP A 60 9.93 3.07 -0.89
CA ASP A 60 10.06 4.51 -1.13
C ASP A 60 10.25 4.92 -2.60
N GLY A 61 10.26 3.95 -3.51
CA GLY A 61 10.38 4.21 -4.93
C GLY A 61 11.79 4.60 -5.37
N ASN A 62 12.83 4.09 -4.69
CA ASN A 62 14.21 4.34 -5.08
C ASN A 62 14.44 4.02 -6.55
N ILE A 63 14.95 5.01 -7.31
CA ILE A 63 15.03 4.93 -8.77
C ILE A 63 16.08 3.91 -9.24
N GLU A 64 17.15 3.72 -8.51
CA GLU A 64 18.22 2.78 -8.88
C GLU A 64 17.74 1.34 -8.62
N GLU A 65 17.04 1.09 -7.52
CA GLU A 65 16.37 -0.20 -7.27
C GLU A 65 15.31 -0.48 -8.36
N ALA A 66 14.52 0.53 -8.75
CA ALA A 66 13.53 0.37 -9.84
C ALA A 66 14.21 0.00 -11.16
N LYS A 67 15.32 0.65 -11.53
CA LYS A 67 16.10 0.31 -12.73
C LYS A 67 16.62 -1.13 -12.67
N GLU A 68 17.20 -1.53 -11.52
CA GLU A 68 17.72 -2.88 -11.33
C GLU A 68 16.62 -3.94 -11.46
N ILE A 69 15.44 -3.71 -10.85
CA ILE A 69 14.30 -4.63 -10.93
C ILE A 69 13.80 -4.74 -12.37
N ILE A 70 13.61 -3.61 -13.04
CA ILE A 70 13.09 -3.55 -14.41
C ILE A 70 14.06 -4.15 -15.41
N SER A 71 15.38 -3.96 -15.25
CA SER A 71 16.39 -4.52 -16.14
C SER A 71 16.43 -6.05 -16.17
N LYS A 72 15.89 -6.70 -15.14
CA LYS A 72 15.78 -8.17 -15.03
C LYS A 72 14.53 -8.73 -15.75
N ILE A 73 13.64 -7.85 -16.25
CA ILE A 73 12.42 -8.26 -16.95
C ILE A 73 12.75 -8.44 -18.43
N SER A 74 12.62 -9.67 -18.91
CA SER A 74 12.77 -9.96 -20.35
C SER A 74 11.52 -9.50 -21.10
N ILE A 75 11.72 -8.71 -22.15
CA ILE A 75 10.66 -8.22 -23.03
C ILE A 75 11.13 -8.35 -24.49
N PRO A 76 10.34 -8.96 -25.42
CA PRO A 76 10.69 -9.01 -26.82
C PRO A 76 10.85 -7.61 -27.41
N GLU A 77 11.83 -7.42 -28.29
CA GLU A 77 12.15 -6.12 -28.90
C GLU A 77 10.94 -5.49 -29.60
N GLU A 78 10.14 -6.31 -30.27
CA GLU A 78 8.94 -5.88 -31.01
C GLU A 78 7.81 -5.42 -30.08
N VAL A 79 7.85 -5.82 -28.81
CA VAL A 79 6.89 -5.39 -27.79
C VAL A 79 7.33 -4.07 -27.16
N GLY A 80 8.60 -3.70 -27.30
CA GLY A 80 9.14 -2.41 -26.90
C GLY A 80 10.11 -2.47 -25.73
N THR A 81 10.10 -1.43 -24.88
CA THR A 81 11.03 -1.28 -23.76
C THR A 81 10.32 -0.83 -22.49
N LEU A 82 10.92 -1.17 -21.34
CA LEU A 82 10.50 -0.73 -20.03
C LEU A 82 11.56 0.19 -19.42
N GLU A 83 11.12 1.29 -18.86
CA GLU A 83 11.94 2.17 -18.02
C GLU A 83 11.19 2.50 -16.73
N PRO A 84 11.86 2.87 -15.63
CA PRO A 84 11.16 3.24 -14.41
C PRO A 84 10.10 4.32 -14.66
N ALA A 85 8.91 4.14 -14.09
CA ALA A 85 7.90 5.19 -14.08
C ALA A 85 8.41 6.40 -13.26
N GLY A 86 7.79 7.57 -13.47
CA GLY A 86 8.18 8.79 -12.76
C GLY A 86 8.14 8.61 -11.23
N ARG A 87 8.94 9.39 -10.50
CA ARG A 87 9.07 9.32 -9.03
C ARG A 87 7.75 9.42 -8.27
N HIS A 88 6.76 10.13 -8.82
CA HIS A 88 5.42 10.24 -8.24
C HIS A 88 4.54 8.99 -8.47
N LEU A 89 5.02 8.02 -9.23
CA LEU A 89 4.31 6.78 -9.57
C LEU A 89 4.90 5.54 -8.87
N ASN A 90 6.11 5.66 -8.32
CA ASN A 90 6.75 4.65 -7.48
C ASN A 90 6.97 5.22 -6.07
N GLY A 91 6.48 4.55 -5.04
CA GLY A 91 6.70 4.86 -3.64
C GLY A 91 6.07 6.14 -3.05
N PRO A 92 5.07 6.82 -3.67
CA PRO A 92 4.53 8.06 -3.09
C PRO A 92 3.88 7.86 -1.72
N SER A 93 3.23 6.72 -1.49
CA SER A 93 2.62 6.41 -0.19
C SER A 93 3.65 6.19 0.90
N ALA A 94 4.80 5.63 0.56
CA ALA A 94 5.88 5.39 1.50
C ALA A 94 6.53 6.68 1.99
N LYS A 95 6.75 7.64 1.09
CA LYS A 95 7.27 8.98 1.47
C LYS A 95 6.33 9.69 2.41
N VAL A 96 5.03 9.68 2.11
CA VAL A 96 4.02 10.26 2.99
C VAL A 96 4.00 9.56 4.35
N LEU A 97 4.11 8.22 4.37
CA LEU A 97 4.22 7.47 5.62
C LEU A 97 5.43 7.92 6.43
N ASP A 98 6.61 8.01 5.80
CA ASP A 98 7.85 8.36 6.49
C ASP A 98 7.86 9.80 7.00
N GLU A 99 7.50 10.76 6.15
CA GLU A 99 7.63 12.19 6.41
C GLU A 99 6.45 12.72 7.23
N HIS A 100 5.23 12.34 6.86
CA HIS A 100 4.00 12.95 7.39
C HIS A 100 3.32 12.12 8.48
N ILE A 101 3.60 10.84 8.63
CA ILE A 101 3.00 10.00 9.68
C ILE A 101 4.07 9.64 10.71
N LEU A 102 5.07 8.84 10.34
CA LEU A 102 6.09 8.40 11.29
C LEU A 102 6.90 9.57 11.84
N GLY A 103 7.39 10.46 10.96
CA GLY A 103 8.14 11.65 11.35
C GLY A 103 7.33 12.58 12.26
N THR A 104 6.05 12.79 11.99
CA THR A 104 5.15 13.61 12.83
C THR A 104 4.94 12.99 14.21
N LEU A 105 4.88 11.67 14.31
CA LEU A 105 4.77 10.93 15.57
C LEU A 105 6.12 10.75 16.30
N GLY A 106 7.23 11.23 15.73
CA GLY A 106 8.57 11.08 16.29
C GLY A 106 9.14 9.66 16.14
N TYR A 107 8.66 8.89 15.17
CA TYR A 107 9.11 7.54 14.86
C TYR A 107 9.83 7.47 13.52
N THR A 108 10.57 6.38 13.35
CA THR A 108 11.20 5.98 12.10
C THR A 108 10.72 4.58 11.71
N ARG A 109 11.08 4.11 10.52
CA ARG A 109 10.80 2.72 10.11
C ARG A 109 11.39 1.66 11.05
N LYS A 110 12.46 1.97 11.79
CA LYS A 110 13.05 1.07 12.80
C LYS A 110 12.10 0.85 13.98
N ASP A 111 11.28 1.84 14.29
CA ASP A 111 10.28 1.80 15.37
C ASP A 111 8.95 1.19 14.93
N ALA A 112 8.76 0.95 13.61
CA ALA A 112 7.49 0.58 13.03
C ALA A 112 7.45 -0.86 12.53
N TRP A 113 6.36 -1.57 12.86
CA TRP A 113 5.95 -2.79 12.16
C TRP A 113 4.98 -2.40 11.06
N LEU A 114 5.34 -2.70 9.83
CA LEU A 114 4.54 -2.37 8.65
C LEU A 114 3.78 -3.60 8.17
N CYS A 115 2.49 -3.46 7.94
CA CYS A 115 1.60 -4.53 7.50
C CYS A 115 0.55 -3.99 6.53
N ASP A 116 0.10 -4.83 5.60
CA ASP A 116 -1.07 -4.58 4.76
C ASP A 116 -2.13 -5.65 4.99
N LEU A 117 -3.41 -5.31 4.81
CA LEU A 117 -4.49 -6.28 4.82
C LEU A 117 -4.26 -7.39 3.79
N LEU A 118 -3.78 -7.05 2.60
CA LEU A 118 -3.32 -8.00 1.59
C LEU A 118 -1.84 -7.80 1.32
N PRO A 119 -0.99 -8.80 1.57
CA PRO A 119 0.44 -8.68 1.35
C PRO A 119 0.85 -8.70 -0.13
N GLU A 120 -0.05 -9.03 -1.05
CA GLU A 120 0.22 -9.02 -2.49
C GLU A 120 -0.50 -7.88 -3.21
N THR A 121 0.08 -7.47 -4.33
CA THR A 121 -0.48 -6.48 -5.24
C THR A 121 -1.85 -6.90 -5.78
N ARG A 122 -2.72 -5.92 -5.99
CA ARG A 122 -4.01 -6.04 -6.68
C ARG A 122 -4.11 -5.02 -7.81
N LEU A 123 -4.78 -5.41 -8.90
CA LEU A 123 -5.01 -4.51 -10.04
C LEU A 123 -6.15 -3.55 -9.73
N ASN A 124 -5.90 -2.26 -9.91
CA ASN A 124 -6.95 -1.26 -9.99
C ASN A 124 -7.54 -1.20 -11.41
N SER A 125 -8.68 -0.53 -11.57
CA SER A 125 -9.37 -0.42 -12.86
C SER A 125 -8.50 0.13 -14.00
N GLY A 126 -7.59 1.06 -13.69
CA GLY A 126 -6.66 1.60 -14.67
C GLY A 126 -5.66 0.57 -15.17
N GLN A 127 -5.09 -0.25 -14.25
CA GLN A 127 -4.20 -1.35 -14.62
C GLN A 127 -4.95 -2.43 -15.42
N VAL A 128 -6.17 -2.81 -14.99
CA VAL A 128 -7.03 -3.76 -15.73
C VAL A 128 -7.24 -3.29 -17.17
N LYS A 129 -7.63 -2.03 -17.34
CA LYS A 129 -7.84 -1.44 -18.68
C LYS A 129 -6.60 -1.53 -19.56
N VAL A 130 -5.42 -1.13 -19.05
CA VAL A 130 -4.16 -1.19 -19.81
C VAL A 130 -3.81 -2.63 -20.18
N ILE A 131 -3.95 -3.57 -19.24
CA ILE A 131 -3.68 -4.99 -19.50
C ILE A 131 -4.63 -5.51 -20.58
N THR A 132 -5.91 -5.27 -20.47
CA THR A 132 -6.93 -5.77 -21.41
C THR A 132 -6.77 -5.15 -22.81
N GLU A 133 -6.56 -3.84 -22.89
CA GLU A 133 -6.56 -3.12 -24.18
C GLU A 133 -5.19 -3.09 -24.88
N ARG A 134 -4.10 -3.17 -24.12
CA ARG A 134 -2.75 -2.93 -24.67
C ARG A 134 -1.83 -4.16 -24.57
N TYR A 135 -1.91 -4.94 -23.47
CA TYR A 135 -1.03 -6.07 -23.26
C TYR A 135 -1.61 -7.39 -23.80
N ASN A 136 -2.86 -7.71 -23.47
CA ASN A 136 -3.48 -8.98 -23.88
C ASN A 136 -3.49 -9.24 -25.40
N PRO A 137 -3.71 -8.24 -26.27
CA PRO A 137 -3.63 -8.43 -27.73
C PRO A 137 -2.26 -8.91 -28.23
N LEU A 138 -1.20 -8.72 -27.44
CA LEU A 138 0.17 -9.10 -27.82
C LEU A 138 0.57 -10.48 -27.33
N ILE A 139 -0.22 -11.11 -26.44
CA ILE A 139 0.14 -12.38 -25.79
C ILE A 139 0.41 -13.48 -26.82
N GLU A 140 -0.55 -13.74 -27.71
CA GLU A 140 -0.42 -14.82 -28.70
C GLU A 140 0.64 -14.51 -29.75
N GLN A 141 0.69 -13.25 -30.21
CA GLN A 141 1.61 -12.84 -31.27
C GLN A 141 3.08 -12.93 -30.86
N TYR A 142 3.38 -12.64 -29.58
CA TYR A 142 4.76 -12.55 -29.08
C TYR A 142 5.08 -13.56 -27.97
N GLY A 143 4.20 -14.52 -27.72
CA GLY A 143 4.42 -15.57 -26.71
C GLY A 143 4.54 -15.03 -25.29
N LEU A 144 3.81 -13.96 -24.95
CA LEU A 144 3.89 -13.33 -23.62
C LEU A 144 3.13 -14.12 -22.57
N ASN A 145 3.53 -13.98 -21.33
CA ASN A 145 2.83 -14.57 -20.19
C ASN A 145 1.46 -13.89 -19.97
N LYS A 146 0.43 -14.70 -19.69
CA LYS A 146 -0.87 -14.17 -19.26
C LYS A 146 -0.75 -13.54 -17.88
N VAL A 147 -1.28 -12.34 -17.73
CA VAL A 147 -1.40 -11.69 -16.40
C VAL A 147 -2.47 -12.41 -15.57
N THR A 148 -2.12 -12.76 -14.34
CA THR A 148 -3.03 -13.49 -13.44
C THR A 148 -3.24 -12.80 -12.09
N ILE A 149 -2.74 -11.57 -11.92
CA ILE A 149 -2.96 -10.77 -10.71
C ILE A 149 -4.45 -10.48 -10.59
N PRO A 150 -5.09 -10.78 -9.43
CA PRO A 150 -6.49 -10.46 -9.23
C PRO A 150 -6.76 -8.95 -9.19
N GLU A 151 -7.98 -8.58 -9.56
CA GLU A 151 -8.49 -7.24 -9.29
C GLU A 151 -8.68 -7.01 -7.79
N ARG A 152 -8.89 -5.76 -7.41
CA ARG A 152 -9.17 -5.39 -6.02
C ARG A 152 -10.44 -6.09 -5.55
N PRO A 153 -10.37 -6.88 -4.47
CA PRO A 153 -11.55 -7.55 -3.93
C PRO A 153 -12.43 -6.57 -3.15
N THR A 154 -13.64 -6.97 -2.83
CA THR A 154 -14.50 -6.28 -1.85
C THR A 154 -14.11 -6.61 -0.42
N VAL A 155 -13.61 -7.81 -0.17
CA VAL A 155 -13.12 -8.28 1.13
C VAL A 155 -11.60 -8.37 1.08
N PHE A 156 -10.91 -7.49 1.81
CA PHE A 156 -9.44 -7.43 1.91
C PHE A 156 -8.91 -8.24 3.09
N CYS A 157 -9.74 -8.47 4.12
CA CYS A 157 -9.36 -9.17 5.32
C CYS A 157 -10.40 -10.23 5.65
N ASP A 158 -10.16 -11.47 5.24
CA ASP A 158 -10.97 -12.60 5.69
C ASP A 158 -10.56 -13.04 7.11
N ALA A 159 -11.31 -13.98 7.71
CA ALA A 159 -11.06 -14.46 9.08
C ALA A 159 -9.65 -15.04 9.27
N LYS A 160 -9.06 -15.66 8.23
CA LYS A 160 -7.71 -16.19 8.29
C LYS A 160 -6.69 -15.03 8.34
N ARG A 161 -6.83 -14.06 7.42
CA ARG A 161 -5.93 -12.91 7.37
C ARG A 161 -6.04 -12.04 8.61
N CYS A 162 -7.23 -11.85 9.17
CA CYS A 162 -7.41 -11.16 10.44
C CYS A 162 -6.61 -11.82 11.58
N LYS A 163 -6.61 -13.16 11.67
CA LYS A 163 -5.81 -13.90 12.66
C LYS A 163 -4.31 -13.74 12.44
N GLU A 164 -3.84 -13.74 11.19
CA GLU A 164 -2.44 -13.50 10.85
C GLU A 164 -2.00 -12.10 11.28
N ILE A 165 -2.81 -11.06 11.00
CA ILE A 165 -2.52 -9.68 11.41
C ILE A 165 -2.53 -9.54 12.93
N LEU A 166 -3.47 -10.19 13.64
CA LEU A 166 -3.46 -10.22 15.10
C LEU A 166 -2.19 -10.87 15.66
N SER A 167 -1.74 -11.97 15.05
CA SER A 167 -0.48 -12.60 15.43
C SER A 167 0.72 -11.67 15.22
N GLU A 168 0.76 -10.96 14.09
CA GLU A 168 1.80 -9.96 13.80
C GLU A 168 1.75 -8.79 14.79
N LEU A 169 0.54 -8.30 15.12
CA LEU A 169 0.34 -7.22 16.11
C LEU A 169 0.82 -7.64 17.51
N ASN A 170 0.53 -8.88 17.93
CA ASN A 170 1.00 -9.43 19.18
C ASN A 170 2.52 -9.62 19.21
N GLU A 171 3.10 -10.16 18.14
CA GLU A 171 4.56 -10.32 18.00
C GLU A 171 5.29 -8.98 18.00
N SER A 172 4.71 -7.97 17.36
CA SER A 172 5.29 -6.62 17.32
C SER A 172 5.39 -5.95 18.69
N GLN A 173 4.58 -6.36 19.66
CA GLN A 173 4.43 -5.74 21.00
C GLN A 173 4.08 -4.23 20.92
N ALA A 174 3.66 -3.74 19.78
CA ALA A 174 3.33 -2.32 19.59
C ALA A 174 2.20 -1.89 20.52
N SER A 175 2.36 -0.70 21.09
CA SER A 175 1.33 -0.05 21.92
C SER A 175 0.45 0.92 21.16
N LEU A 176 0.81 1.26 19.92
CA LEU A 176 0.08 2.15 19.01
C LEU A 176 -0.19 1.42 17.68
N LEU A 177 -1.48 1.31 17.33
CA LEU A 177 -1.95 0.80 16.04
C LEU A 177 -2.43 1.98 15.18
N VAL A 178 -1.73 2.25 14.09
CA VAL A 178 -2.13 3.23 13.08
C VAL A 178 -2.86 2.53 11.94
N LEU A 179 -4.04 3.00 11.59
CA LEU A 179 -4.89 2.49 10.51
C LEU A 179 -4.94 3.49 9.36
N LEU A 180 -4.55 3.09 8.15
CA LEU A 180 -4.43 3.97 6.99
C LEU A 180 -5.71 3.95 6.13
N GLY A 181 -6.65 4.82 6.45
CA GLY A 181 -7.93 4.98 5.74
C GLY A 181 -9.05 4.07 6.25
N ASP A 182 -10.17 4.06 5.51
CA ASP A 182 -11.41 3.42 5.93
C ASP A 182 -11.34 1.87 5.93
N ILE A 183 -10.63 1.27 4.98
CA ILE A 183 -10.65 -0.19 4.80
C ILE A 183 -10.05 -0.94 6.00
N PRO A 184 -8.89 -0.55 6.57
CA PRO A 184 -8.39 -1.15 7.80
C PRO A 184 -9.33 -0.98 9.00
N ILE A 185 -10.06 0.13 9.11
CA ILE A 185 -11.07 0.33 10.15
C ILE A 185 -12.21 -0.67 9.95
N ALA A 186 -12.82 -0.67 8.77
CA ALA A 186 -14.03 -1.44 8.49
C ALA A 186 -13.79 -2.96 8.49
N GLN A 187 -12.64 -3.42 8.01
CA GLN A 187 -12.41 -4.85 7.75
C GLN A 187 -11.49 -5.54 8.76
N PHE A 188 -10.63 -4.80 9.44
CA PHE A 188 -9.80 -5.36 10.50
C PHE A 188 -10.29 -4.91 11.88
N LEU A 189 -10.23 -3.62 12.20
CA LEU A 189 -10.53 -3.14 13.55
C LEU A 189 -11.92 -3.59 14.01
N ASN A 190 -12.95 -3.40 13.18
CA ASN A 190 -14.33 -3.80 13.51
C ASN A 190 -14.54 -5.32 13.59
N SER A 191 -13.59 -6.14 13.14
CA SER A 191 -13.64 -7.59 13.28
C SER A 191 -12.97 -8.09 14.57
N VAL A 192 -12.13 -7.26 15.21
CA VAL A 192 -11.29 -7.66 16.34
C VAL A 192 -11.50 -6.82 17.60
N ALA A 193 -12.26 -5.74 17.52
CA ALA A 193 -12.57 -4.84 18.64
C ALA A 193 -13.99 -4.30 18.51
N ASP A 194 -14.64 -4.06 19.66
CA ASP A 194 -15.92 -3.35 19.73
C ASP A 194 -15.63 -1.84 19.78
N VAL A 195 -15.83 -1.17 18.65
CA VAL A 195 -15.62 0.29 18.51
C VAL A 195 -16.85 0.93 17.88
N PRO A 196 -17.23 2.18 18.26
CA PRO A 196 -18.49 2.82 17.85
C PRO A 196 -18.39 3.50 16.47
N TYR A 197 -17.44 3.13 15.61
CA TYR A 197 -17.22 3.73 14.29
C TYR A 197 -16.80 2.68 13.26
N LYS A 198 -17.17 2.90 12.00
CA LYS A 198 -16.85 2.00 10.86
C LYS A 198 -16.03 2.68 9.77
N SER A 199 -15.79 3.97 9.89
CA SER A 199 -15.05 4.78 8.92
C SER A 199 -14.21 5.84 9.61
N LEU A 200 -13.23 6.38 8.89
CA LEU A 200 -12.43 7.52 9.36
C LEU A 200 -13.30 8.77 9.58
N GLN A 201 -14.34 8.95 8.77
CA GLN A 201 -15.27 10.07 8.92
C GLN A 201 -16.00 10.00 10.28
N GLU A 202 -16.59 8.86 10.61
CA GLU A 202 -17.28 8.64 11.89
C GLU A 202 -16.31 8.79 13.07
N TYR A 203 -15.08 8.27 12.93
CA TYR A 203 -14.05 8.45 13.95
C TYR A 203 -13.75 9.92 14.21
N VAL A 204 -13.57 10.71 13.17
CA VAL A 204 -13.24 12.14 13.27
C VAL A 204 -14.39 12.94 13.87
N GLU A 205 -15.64 12.57 13.59
CA GLU A 205 -16.83 13.19 14.20
C GLU A 205 -16.91 12.93 15.70
N LEU A 206 -16.53 11.73 16.16
CA LEU A 206 -16.54 11.38 17.57
C LEU A 206 -15.36 11.94 18.37
N TYR A 207 -14.17 11.90 17.82
CA TYR A 207 -12.92 12.13 18.59
C TYR A 207 -12.04 13.25 18.04
N GLY A 208 -12.24 13.66 16.80
CA GLY A 208 -11.35 14.57 16.07
C GLY A 208 -10.20 13.85 15.37
N TYR A 209 -9.68 14.46 14.31
CA TYR A 209 -8.58 13.90 13.52
C TYR A 209 -7.27 13.89 14.33
N GLY A 210 -6.52 12.77 14.21
CA GLY A 210 -5.18 12.65 14.79
C GLY A 210 -5.13 12.46 16.31
N LYS A 211 -6.25 12.19 16.96
CA LYS A 211 -6.31 11.79 18.38
C LYS A 211 -6.31 10.27 18.48
N ALA A 212 -5.49 9.70 19.33
CA ALA A 212 -5.53 8.27 19.61
C ALA A 212 -6.65 7.95 20.63
N THR A 213 -7.31 6.80 20.45
CA THR A 213 -8.27 6.23 21.41
C THR A 213 -7.81 4.83 21.81
N THR A 214 -8.22 4.35 22.97
CA THR A 214 -7.87 3.00 23.41
C THR A 214 -8.95 2.01 23.02
N ALA A 215 -8.56 0.89 22.43
CA ALA A 215 -9.43 -0.26 22.15
C ALA A 215 -8.85 -1.53 22.78
N THR A 216 -9.73 -2.46 23.18
CA THR A 216 -9.31 -3.79 23.60
C THR A 216 -9.25 -4.71 22.40
N ILE A 217 -8.06 -5.16 22.04
CA ILE A 217 -7.80 -6.07 20.91
C ILE A 217 -7.11 -7.31 21.46
N ASP A 218 -7.70 -8.48 21.27
CA ASP A 218 -7.18 -9.77 21.76
C ASP A 218 -6.81 -9.71 23.28
N GLY A 219 -7.68 -9.09 24.07
CA GLY A 219 -7.49 -8.92 25.53
C GLY A 219 -6.47 -7.86 25.96
N ARG A 220 -5.83 -7.16 25.02
CA ARG A 220 -4.84 -6.09 25.28
C ARG A 220 -5.45 -4.72 25.04
N ALA A 221 -5.17 -3.76 25.92
CA ALA A 221 -5.45 -2.34 25.67
C ALA A 221 -4.40 -1.78 24.71
N ILE A 222 -4.83 -1.34 23.53
CA ILE A 222 -3.97 -0.79 22.46
C ILE A 222 -4.50 0.58 22.08
N ASN A 223 -3.60 1.56 21.94
CA ASN A 223 -3.95 2.85 21.40
C ASN A 223 -4.17 2.71 19.88
N VAL A 224 -5.31 3.16 19.38
CA VAL A 224 -5.68 3.11 17.96
C VAL A 224 -5.74 4.53 17.42
N LEU A 225 -5.02 4.78 16.33
CA LEU A 225 -4.94 6.06 15.64
C LEU A 225 -5.31 5.88 14.16
N PRO A 226 -6.58 6.04 13.81
CA PRO A 226 -6.98 6.11 12.41
C PRO A 226 -6.52 7.43 11.76
N LEU A 227 -5.84 7.31 10.63
CA LEU A 227 -5.39 8.44 9.81
C LEU A 227 -5.86 8.27 8.36
N ALA A 228 -5.88 9.35 7.62
CA ALA A 228 -6.17 9.29 6.19
C ALA A 228 -5.12 8.43 5.45
N HIS A 229 -5.55 7.79 4.37
CA HIS A 229 -4.62 7.02 3.54
C HIS A 229 -3.53 7.94 2.96
N PRO A 230 -2.26 7.51 2.86
CA PRO A 230 -1.15 8.33 2.36
C PRO A 230 -1.42 9.05 1.04
N ARG A 231 -2.16 8.43 0.11
CA ARG A 231 -2.57 9.10 -1.14
C ARG A 231 -3.46 10.32 -0.92
N GLN A 232 -4.30 10.30 0.11
CA GLN A 232 -5.17 11.42 0.45
C GLN A 232 -4.38 12.52 1.18
N ILE A 233 -3.47 12.14 2.07
CA ILE A 233 -2.54 13.06 2.74
C ILE A 233 -1.68 13.79 1.71
N GLY A 234 -1.11 13.06 0.74
CA GLY A 234 -0.30 13.62 -0.34
C GLY A 234 -1.07 14.30 -1.47
N ALA A 235 -2.39 14.50 -1.32
CA ALA A 235 -3.28 15.09 -2.34
C ALA A 235 -3.23 14.39 -3.72
N LEU A 236 -2.99 13.06 -3.74
CA LEU A 236 -2.80 12.27 -4.95
C LEU A 236 -4.07 11.53 -5.41
N GLY A 237 -5.24 11.82 -4.85
CA GLY A 237 -6.48 11.12 -5.15
C GLY A 237 -7.72 12.00 -5.07
N ALA A 238 -8.85 11.48 -5.56
CA ALA A 238 -10.15 12.11 -5.39
C ALA A 238 -10.47 12.28 -3.89
N HIS A 239 -11.19 13.34 -3.56
CA HIS A 239 -11.60 13.70 -2.19
C HIS A 239 -10.42 13.90 -1.21
N SER A 240 -9.23 14.21 -1.72
CA SER A 240 -8.03 14.39 -0.89
C SER A 240 -7.98 15.70 -0.12
N GLU A 241 -8.61 16.77 -0.61
CA GLU A 241 -8.49 18.14 -0.03
C GLU A 241 -8.82 18.18 1.46
N LYS A 242 -9.96 17.60 1.86
CA LYS A 242 -10.37 17.53 3.26
C LYS A 242 -9.32 16.85 4.13
N TRP A 243 -8.88 15.65 3.70
CA TRP A 243 -7.98 14.83 4.48
C TRP A 243 -6.57 15.40 4.52
N ASN A 244 -6.09 15.97 3.42
CA ASN A 244 -4.82 16.68 3.37
C ASN A 244 -4.82 17.88 4.34
N ARG A 245 -5.86 18.72 4.34
CA ARG A 245 -5.99 19.86 5.26
C ARG A 245 -6.00 19.41 6.72
N LEU A 246 -6.87 18.45 7.09
CA LEU A 246 -6.95 17.95 8.46
C LEU A 246 -5.62 17.34 8.93
N HIS A 247 -4.89 16.68 8.04
CA HIS A 247 -3.59 16.13 8.37
C HIS A 247 -2.54 17.21 8.60
N GLN A 248 -2.50 18.23 7.75
CA GLN A 248 -1.61 19.39 7.93
C GLN A 248 -1.90 20.14 9.23
N GLU A 249 -3.17 20.36 9.57
CA GLU A 249 -3.57 20.96 10.85
C GLU A 249 -3.08 20.14 12.04
N TRP A 250 -3.21 18.81 11.97
CA TRP A 250 -2.71 17.89 12.99
C TRP A 250 -1.19 17.96 13.15
N GLU A 251 -0.42 17.90 12.04
CA GLU A 251 1.04 18.03 12.06
C GLU A 251 1.49 19.34 12.70
N ASN A 252 0.85 20.44 12.34
CA ASN A 252 1.18 21.77 12.85
C ASN A 252 0.89 21.90 14.36
N ASN A 253 -0.11 21.19 14.86
CA ASN A 253 -0.44 21.19 16.29
C ASN A 253 0.52 20.34 17.13
N LEU A 254 1.13 19.29 16.58
CA LEU A 254 2.13 18.48 17.28
C LEU A 254 3.53 19.11 17.30
N LYS A 255 3.81 20.04 16.40
CA LYS A 255 5.10 20.78 16.34
C LYS A 255 5.16 22.00 17.26
N LYS A 256 4.04 22.38 17.89
CA LYS A 256 3.94 23.44 18.90
C LYS A 256 4.19 22.92 20.29
#